data_aebb7b8956ee1584c661ff7831cb391b
#
_entry.id   aebb7b8956ee1584c661ff7831cb391b
#
_cell.length_a   1.000
_cell.length_b   1.000
_cell.length_c   1.000
_cell.angle_alpha   90.00
_cell.angle_beta   90.00
_cell.angle_gamma   90.00
#
_symmetry.space_group_name_H-M   'P 1'
#
loop_
_entity.id
_entity.type
_entity.pdbx_description
1 polymer ?
#
loop_
_entity_poly.entity_id
_entity_poly.type
_entity_poly.pdbx_seq_one_letter_code
_entity_poly.pdbx_strand_id
1 'polypeptide(L)'
;GGARVGRGVPTRGAGGGATTAAGPAASRPGDDASSGPMAYMTDSLFRKDPGAAPASSGTGETATALADRATTAEVGRIFANALRTGTLSPEDSRYTSQVVAQRTGLSQQDAEKRVNDVYARAKATLEESKTKAKAMADAARRSTAYGSLWIFLSLVMGALVASYCATRGGRQ
;
A
#
# COMPACT_ATOMS: atom_id res chain seq x y z
N GLY A 1 -19.18 57.56 14.64
CA GLY A 1 -19.27 58.12 13.32
C GLY A 1 -18.51 57.26 12.32
N GLY A 2 -19.11 56.95 11.16
CA GLY A 2 -18.32 56.61 9.98
C GLY A 2 -18.31 55.13 9.58
N ALA A 3 -19.42 54.66 9.04
CA ALA A 3 -19.48 53.47 8.18
C ALA A 3 -18.68 53.71 6.88
N ARG A 4 -17.96 52.67 6.41
CA ARG A 4 -17.69 52.50 4.98
C ARG A 4 -17.74 51.03 4.58
N VAL A 5 -18.79 50.74 3.87
CA VAL A 5 -19.06 49.57 3.08
C VAL A 5 -18.12 49.57 1.86
N GLY A 6 -17.29 48.53 1.73
CA GLY A 6 -16.50 48.25 0.54
C GLY A 6 -17.04 46.98 -0.11
N ARG A 7 -17.85 47.15 -1.17
CA ARG A 7 -18.25 46.06 -2.07
C ARG A 7 -17.06 45.69 -2.95
N GLY A 8 -16.52 44.50 -2.78
CA GLY A 8 -15.60 43.87 -3.73
C GLY A 8 -16.36 42.92 -4.63
N VAL A 9 -16.33 43.20 -5.92
CA VAL A 9 -16.94 42.43 -7.02
C VAL A 9 -16.15 41.13 -7.23
N PRO A 10 -16.78 39.93 -7.38
CA PRO A 10 -16.08 38.74 -7.76
C PRO A 10 -15.83 38.72 -9.28
N THR A 11 -14.59 38.86 -9.67
CA THR A 11 -14.15 38.58 -11.05
C THR A 11 -14.19 37.09 -11.30
N ARG A 12 -15.07 36.70 -12.20
CA ARG A 12 -15.20 35.37 -12.76
C ARG A 12 -14.02 35.12 -13.70
N GLY A 13 -12.97 34.45 -13.19
CA GLY A 13 -11.88 33.92 -14.00
C GLY A 13 -12.24 32.54 -14.51
N ALA A 14 -12.61 32.43 -15.80
CA ALA A 14 -12.63 31.19 -16.52
C ALA A 14 -11.18 30.75 -16.76
N GLY A 15 -10.76 29.67 -16.14
CA GLY A 15 -9.41 29.11 -16.32
C GLY A 15 -9.50 27.59 -16.38
N GLY A 16 -9.11 27.07 -17.53
CA GLY A 16 -9.18 25.72 -18.03
C GLY A 16 -8.86 24.60 -17.06
N GLY A 17 -9.67 23.55 -17.12
CA GLY A 17 -9.44 22.29 -16.45
C GLY A 17 -8.21 21.59 -17.00
N ALA A 18 -7.10 21.67 -16.29
CA ALA A 18 -6.04 20.69 -16.37
C ALA A 18 -6.46 19.55 -15.44
N THR A 19 -6.98 18.47 -16.00
CA THR A 19 -7.08 17.17 -15.32
C THR A 19 -5.67 16.66 -15.09
N THR A 20 -5.06 17.07 -13.98
CA THR A 20 -3.90 16.39 -13.43
C THR A 20 -4.38 14.99 -13.05
N ALA A 21 -4.01 13.99 -13.85
CA ALA A 21 -4.04 12.61 -13.46
C ALA A 21 -3.29 12.52 -12.13
N ALA A 22 -4.03 12.31 -11.04
CA ALA A 22 -3.46 11.96 -9.75
C ALA A 22 -2.77 10.61 -9.94
N GLY A 23 -1.48 10.63 -10.19
CA GLY A 23 -0.62 9.46 -10.04
C GLY A 23 -0.79 8.94 -8.61
N PRO A 24 -0.64 7.63 -8.38
CA PRO A 24 -0.69 7.08 -7.04
C PRO A 24 0.31 7.85 -6.19
N ALA A 25 -0.20 8.52 -5.14
CA ALA A 25 0.62 9.25 -4.19
C ALA A 25 1.72 8.30 -3.71
N ALA A 26 2.96 8.65 -3.99
CA ALA A 26 4.11 7.89 -3.50
C ALA A 26 4.08 7.99 -1.98
N SER A 27 3.59 6.92 -1.34
CA SER A 27 3.59 6.76 0.11
C SER A 27 5.03 6.91 0.60
N ARG A 28 5.22 7.76 1.60
CA ARG A 28 6.54 7.95 2.20
C ARG A 28 7.01 6.62 2.79
N PRO A 29 8.31 6.26 2.68
CA PRO A 29 8.83 4.97 3.17
C PRO A 29 8.84 4.81 4.69
N GLY A 30 8.00 5.52 5.44
CA GLY A 30 7.85 5.44 6.88
C GLY A 30 6.43 5.15 7.37
N ASP A 31 5.42 5.44 6.55
CA ASP A 31 4.01 5.34 6.97
C ASP A 31 3.39 3.97 6.66
N ASP A 32 3.99 3.20 5.75
CA ASP A 32 3.43 1.93 5.29
C ASP A 32 3.63 0.76 6.28
N ALA A 33 4.59 0.87 7.20
CA ALA A 33 4.85 -0.18 8.19
C ALA A 33 3.77 -0.26 9.29
N SER A 34 3.02 0.85 9.51
CA SER A 34 2.00 0.95 10.55
C SER A 34 0.55 0.85 10.03
N SER A 35 0.35 0.86 8.70
CA SER A 35 -0.99 0.95 8.09
C SER A 35 -1.28 -0.09 7.02
N GLY A 36 -0.34 -1.00 6.71
CA GLY A 36 -0.47 -1.98 5.64
C GLY A 36 -0.93 -3.37 6.10
N PRO A 37 -1.06 -4.32 5.15
CA PRO A 37 -1.38 -5.72 5.46
C PRO A 37 -0.45 -6.34 6.49
N MET A 38 0.80 -5.90 6.55
CA MET A 38 1.79 -6.33 7.54
C MET A 38 1.45 -5.87 8.95
N ALA A 39 0.93 -4.64 9.13
CA ALA A 39 0.47 -4.16 10.42
C ALA A 39 -0.69 -5.01 10.95
N TYR A 40 -1.65 -5.34 10.09
CA TYR A 40 -2.75 -6.24 10.45
C TYR A 40 -2.26 -7.63 10.85
N MET A 41 -1.28 -8.20 10.12
CA MET A 41 -0.70 -9.50 10.44
C MET A 41 0.02 -9.48 11.79
N THR A 42 0.79 -8.42 12.06
CA THR A 42 1.47 -8.24 13.35
C THR A 42 0.45 -8.03 14.48
N ASP A 43 -0.59 -7.23 14.27
CA ASP A 43 -1.66 -7.04 15.24
C ASP A 43 -2.41 -8.34 15.55
N SER A 44 -2.63 -9.18 14.54
CA SER A 44 -3.27 -10.49 14.70
C SER A 44 -2.49 -11.45 15.61
N LEU A 45 -1.15 -11.33 15.67
CA LEU A 45 -0.31 -12.12 16.57
C LEU A 45 -0.56 -11.78 18.04
N PHE A 46 -0.77 -10.50 18.33
CA PHE A 46 -0.95 -10.01 19.69
C PHE A 46 -2.42 -9.95 20.16
N ARG A 47 -3.34 -10.35 19.27
CA ARG A 47 -4.77 -10.41 19.63
C ARG A 47 -4.98 -11.49 20.69
N LYS A 48 -5.48 -11.09 21.85
CA LYS A 48 -5.91 -12.02 22.90
C LYS A 48 -7.15 -12.76 22.44
N ASP A 49 -7.17 -14.07 22.64
CA ASP A 49 -8.40 -14.84 22.42
C ASP A 49 -9.45 -14.43 23.47
N PRO A 50 -10.73 -14.28 23.07
CA PRO A 50 -11.78 -13.79 23.99
C PRO A 50 -12.01 -14.69 25.21
N GLY A 51 -11.40 -15.87 25.26
CA GLY A 51 -11.43 -16.80 26.39
C GLY A 51 -10.19 -16.75 27.30
N ALA A 52 -9.16 -15.96 26.97
CA ALA A 52 -7.98 -15.81 27.80
C ALA A 52 -8.27 -14.80 28.92
N ALA A 53 -7.97 -15.19 30.17
CA ALA A 53 -8.16 -14.34 31.34
C ALA A 53 -7.48 -12.98 31.14
N PRO A 54 -8.10 -11.86 31.57
CA PRO A 54 -7.50 -10.54 31.43
C PRO A 54 -6.21 -10.49 32.25
N ALA A 55 -5.08 -10.42 31.56
CA ALA A 55 -3.81 -10.10 32.21
C ALA A 55 -3.97 -8.69 32.78
N SER A 56 -3.78 -8.59 34.08
CA SER A 56 -3.97 -7.40 34.93
C SER A 56 -3.39 -6.16 34.27
N SER A 57 -4.24 -5.22 33.90
CA SER A 57 -3.88 -3.86 33.54
C SER A 57 -3.47 -3.11 34.81
N GLY A 58 -2.20 -3.28 35.20
CA GLY A 58 -1.59 -2.51 36.29
C GLY A 58 -1.31 -1.09 35.82
N THR A 59 -1.62 -0.17 36.65
CA THR A 59 -1.45 1.29 36.61
C THR A 59 -0.01 1.71 36.25
N GLY A 60 0.29 1.76 34.97
CA GLY A 60 1.58 2.17 34.38
C GLY A 60 1.40 2.45 32.88
N GLU A 61 0.30 3.04 32.50
CA GLU A 61 -0.29 3.01 31.16
C GLU A 61 0.57 3.60 30.05
N THR A 62 1.45 4.55 30.33
CA THR A 62 2.27 5.20 29.30
C THR A 62 3.57 4.46 29.00
N ALA A 63 4.29 4.00 29.98
CA ALA A 63 5.57 3.32 29.81
C ALA A 63 5.39 1.91 29.22
N THR A 64 4.36 1.18 29.69
CA THR A 64 3.99 -0.15 29.13
C THR A 64 3.49 -0.04 27.70
N ALA A 65 2.68 0.95 27.37
CA ALA A 65 2.19 1.16 26.01
C ALA A 65 3.33 1.49 25.00
N LEU A 66 4.35 2.24 25.45
CA LEU A 66 5.53 2.52 24.62
C LEU A 66 6.39 1.27 24.43
N ALA A 67 6.62 0.49 25.48
CA ALA A 67 7.32 -0.78 25.41
C ALA A 67 6.58 -1.79 24.52
N ASP A 68 5.25 -1.80 24.59
CA ASP A 68 4.41 -2.64 23.76
C ASP A 68 4.50 -2.29 22.29
N ARG A 69 4.50 -1.01 21.94
CA ARG A 69 4.67 -0.54 20.57
C ARG A 69 6.07 -0.86 20.04
N ALA A 70 7.11 -0.67 20.85
CA ALA A 70 8.48 -0.98 20.48
C ALA A 70 8.64 -2.48 20.15
N THR A 71 8.13 -3.36 21.00
CA THR A 71 8.19 -4.81 20.79
C THR A 71 7.36 -5.24 19.57
N THR A 72 6.19 -4.66 19.36
CA THR A 72 5.36 -4.94 18.17
C THR A 72 6.08 -4.51 16.89
N ALA A 73 6.74 -3.35 16.92
CA ALA A 73 7.55 -2.87 15.79
C ALA A 73 8.77 -3.77 15.53
N GLU A 74 9.40 -4.31 16.57
CA GLU A 74 10.52 -5.25 16.47
C GLU A 74 10.08 -6.56 15.82
N VAL A 75 9.00 -7.16 16.30
CA VAL A 75 8.41 -8.35 15.69
C VAL A 75 8.04 -8.09 14.22
N GLY A 76 7.46 -6.92 13.92
CA GLY A 76 7.17 -6.52 12.55
C GLY A 76 8.40 -6.46 11.64
N ARG A 77 9.55 -5.97 12.15
CA ARG A 77 10.83 -5.96 11.41
C ARG A 77 11.36 -7.38 11.16
N ILE A 78 11.28 -8.26 12.15
CA ILE A 78 11.68 -9.66 12.03
C ILE A 78 10.85 -10.32 10.91
N PHE A 79 9.53 -10.16 10.92
CA PHE A 79 8.66 -10.68 9.87
C PHE A 79 8.97 -10.08 8.49
N ALA A 80 9.17 -8.77 8.41
CA ALA A 80 9.54 -8.11 7.16
C ALA A 80 10.86 -8.65 6.58
N ASN A 81 11.86 -8.86 7.45
CA ASN A 81 13.12 -9.49 7.06
C ASN A 81 12.93 -10.94 6.62
N ALA A 82 12.18 -11.74 7.38
CA ALA A 82 11.88 -13.13 7.05
C ALA A 82 11.13 -13.29 5.73
N LEU A 83 10.20 -12.38 5.40
CA LEU A 83 9.50 -12.37 4.13
C LEU A 83 10.41 -11.97 2.96
N ARG A 84 11.37 -11.08 3.20
CA ARG A 84 12.36 -10.69 2.19
C ARG A 84 13.36 -11.81 1.90
N THR A 85 13.81 -12.52 2.93
CA THR A 85 14.76 -13.65 2.81
C THR A 85 14.06 -14.95 2.40
N GLY A 86 12.72 -15.02 2.57
CA GLY A 86 11.89 -16.19 2.26
C GLY A 86 11.86 -17.25 3.34
N THR A 87 12.60 -17.05 4.45
CA THR A 87 12.68 -17.97 5.58
C THR A 87 12.66 -17.25 6.91
N LEU A 88 11.91 -17.76 7.87
CA LEU A 88 11.95 -17.31 9.26
C LEU A 88 13.03 -18.12 9.98
N SER A 89 14.04 -17.44 10.54
CA SER A 89 15.08 -18.09 11.31
C SER A 89 14.49 -18.83 12.52
N PRO A 90 15.03 -20.01 12.92
CA PRO A 90 14.59 -20.70 14.12
C PRO A 90 14.74 -19.85 15.41
N GLU A 91 15.74 -19.00 15.44
CA GLU A 91 15.98 -18.07 16.56
C GLU A 91 14.89 -16.99 16.60
N ASP A 92 14.60 -16.36 15.46
CA ASP A 92 13.54 -15.36 15.33
C ASP A 92 12.17 -15.94 15.65
N SER A 93 11.91 -17.19 15.21
CA SER A 93 10.67 -17.90 15.50
C SER A 93 10.51 -18.12 17.02
N ARG A 94 11.54 -18.59 17.69
CA ARG A 94 11.53 -18.81 19.15
C ARG A 94 11.36 -17.51 19.92
N TYR A 95 12.10 -16.48 19.55
CA TYR A 95 12.01 -15.16 20.20
C TYR A 95 10.60 -14.59 20.03
N THR A 96 10.08 -14.57 18.81
CA THR A 96 8.75 -14.06 18.52
C THR A 96 7.66 -14.85 19.26
N SER A 97 7.77 -16.18 19.29
CA SER A 97 6.83 -17.05 20.02
C SER A 97 6.84 -16.77 21.52
N GLN A 98 8.03 -16.56 22.10
CA GLN A 98 8.15 -16.21 23.51
C GLN A 98 7.49 -14.88 23.83
N VAL A 99 7.70 -13.87 22.99
CA VAL A 99 7.06 -12.55 23.12
C VAL A 99 5.54 -12.66 22.99
N VAL A 100 5.05 -13.43 22.02
CA VAL A 100 3.61 -13.68 21.82
C VAL A 100 3.02 -14.43 23.02
N ALA A 101 3.67 -15.48 23.51
CA ALA A 101 3.22 -16.22 24.69
C ALA A 101 3.09 -15.34 25.92
N GLN A 102 4.10 -14.51 26.20
CA GLN A 102 4.09 -13.60 27.34
C GLN A 102 2.96 -12.57 27.26
N ARG A 103 2.62 -12.08 26.08
CA ARG A 103 1.61 -11.03 25.91
C ARG A 103 0.19 -11.56 25.79
N THR A 104 0.03 -12.71 25.19
CA THR A 104 -1.30 -13.30 24.96
C THR A 104 -1.72 -14.27 26.04
N GLY A 105 -0.78 -14.75 26.87
CA GLY A 105 -1.02 -15.80 27.85
C GLY A 105 -1.14 -17.21 27.25
N LEU A 106 -0.77 -17.38 25.98
CA LEU A 106 -0.75 -18.69 25.30
C LEU A 106 0.40 -19.56 25.81
N SER A 107 0.27 -20.88 25.64
CA SER A 107 1.41 -21.78 25.81
C SER A 107 2.48 -21.49 24.77
N GLN A 108 3.74 -21.83 25.07
CA GLN A 108 4.85 -21.64 24.12
C GLN A 108 4.59 -22.36 22.79
N GLN A 109 4.02 -23.55 22.83
CA GLN A 109 3.69 -24.34 21.64
C GLN A 109 2.59 -23.69 20.79
N ASP A 110 1.53 -23.17 21.42
CA ASP A 110 0.46 -22.48 20.72
C ASP A 110 0.94 -21.16 20.11
N ALA A 111 1.80 -20.45 20.83
CA ALA A 111 2.40 -19.22 20.33
C ALA A 111 3.31 -19.50 19.10
N GLU A 112 4.11 -20.57 19.13
CA GLU A 112 4.95 -20.99 18.02
C GLU A 112 4.12 -21.40 16.81
N LYS A 113 3.07 -22.17 17.02
CA LYS A 113 2.11 -22.51 15.96
C LYS A 113 1.48 -21.26 15.36
N ARG A 114 1.02 -20.32 16.19
CA ARG A 114 0.42 -19.06 15.74
C ARG A 114 1.40 -18.23 14.92
N VAL A 115 2.65 -18.11 15.35
CA VAL A 115 3.71 -17.40 14.62
C VAL A 115 3.94 -18.03 13.25
N ASN A 116 4.06 -19.36 13.19
CA ASN A 116 4.25 -20.08 11.93
C ASN A 116 3.04 -19.93 10.99
N ASP A 117 1.81 -20.01 11.50
CA ASP A 117 0.58 -19.84 10.73
C ASP A 117 0.48 -18.41 10.14
N VAL A 118 0.80 -17.40 10.94
CA VAL A 118 0.80 -16.00 10.46
C VAL A 118 1.88 -15.77 9.42
N TYR A 119 3.07 -16.34 9.62
CA TYR A 119 4.16 -16.27 8.64
C TYR A 119 3.77 -16.92 7.31
N ALA A 120 3.17 -18.13 7.36
CA ALA A 120 2.71 -18.83 6.16
C ALA A 120 1.65 -18.01 5.39
N ARG A 121 0.69 -17.41 6.10
CA ARG A 121 -0.31 -16.52 5.49
C ARG A 121 0.32 -15.28 4.88
N ALA A 122 1.25 -14.64 5.58
CA ALA A 122 1.95 -13.46 5.08
C ALA A 122 2.74 -13.77 3.80
N LYS A 123 3.41 -14.92 3.77
CA LYS A 123 4.13 -15.41 2.58
C LYS A 123 3.18 -15.67 1.41
N ALA A 124 2.05 -16.33 1.65
CA ALA A 124 1.04 -16.59 0.62
C ALA A 124 0.48 -15.28 0.03
N THR A 125 0.14 -14.31 0.89
CA THR A 125 -0.34 -12.98 0.45
C THR A 125 0.70 -12.24 -0.38
N LEU A 126 1.97 -12.34 -0.01
CA LEU A 126 3.07 -11.73 -0.76
C LEU A 126 3.20 -12.35 -2.16
N GLU A 127 3.15 -13.67 -2.27
CA GLU A 127 3.23 -14.36 -3.58
C GLU A 127 2.00 -14.05 -4.45
N GLU A 128 0.82 -13.99 -3.87
CA GLU A 128 -0.39 -13.57 -4.57
C GLU A 128 -0.26 -12.13 -5.09
N SER A 129 0.25 -11.22 -4.27
CA SER A 129 0.48 -9.82 -4.65
C SER A 129 1.51 -9.70 -5.78
N LYS A 130 2.59 -10.48 -5.75
CA LYS A 130 3.59 -10.55 -6.84
C LYS A 130 2.95 -11.06 -8.14
N THR A 131 2.10 -12.07 -8.07
CA THR A 131 1.42 -12.63 -9.23
C THR A 131 0.45 -11.62 -9.83
N LYS A 132 -0.34 -10.94 -9.00
CA LYS A 132 -1.24 -9.87 -9.43
C LYS A 132 -0.47 -8.70 -10.06
N ALA A 133 0.65 -8.27 -9.46
CA ALA A 133 1.48 -7.20 -10.00
C ALA A 133 2.07 -7.56 -11.38
N LYS A 134 2.52 -8.81 -11.58
CA LYS A 134 2.97 -9.30 -12.89
C LYS A 134 1.84 -9.28 -13.92
N ALA A 135 0.66 -9.78 -13.56
CA ALA A 135 -0.49 -9.79 -14.46
C ALA A 135 -0.93 -8.37 -14.87
N MET A 136 -0.91 -7.42 -13.93
CA MET A 136 -1.19 -6.01 -14.21
C MET A 136 -0.13 -5.37 -15.13
N ALA A 137 1.15 -5.69 -14.92
CA ALA A 137 2.23 -5.21 -15.78
C ALA A 137 2.10 -5.74 -17.22
N ASP A 138 1.73 -7.02 -17.36
CA ASP A 138 1.51 -7.62 -18.70
C ASP A 138 0.27 -7.04 -19.39
N ALA A 139 -0.81 -6.79 -18.64
CA ALA A 139 -2.01 -6.12 -19.15
C ALA A 139 -1.69 -4.68 -19.60
N ALA A 140 -0.90 -3.93 -18.83
CA ALA A 140 -0.48 -2.58 -19.18
C ALA A 140 0.39 -2.57 -20.46
N ARG A 141 1.30 -3.52 -20.60
CA ARG A 141 2.12 -3.66 -21.83
C ARG A 141 1.27 -3.93 -23.06
N ARG A 142 0.28 -4.80 -22.96
CA ARG A 142 -0.64 -5.09 -24.07
C ARG A 142 -1.47 -3.88 -24.46
N SER A 143 -2.04 -3.15 -23.51
CA SER A 143 -2.83 -1.95 -23.78
C SER A 143 -2.01 -0.85 -24.43
N THR A 144 -0.75 -0.66 -24.02
CA THR A 144 0.17 0.31 -24.65
C THR A 144 0.49 -0.07 -26.08
N ALA A 145 0.71 -1.35 -26.37
CA ALA A 145 0.96 -1.81 -27.73
C ALA A 145 -0.22 -1.54 -28.67
N TYR A 146 -1.44 -1.82 -28.22
CA TYR A 146 -2.63 -1.49 -29.01
C TYR A 146 -2.84 0.01 -29.17
N GLY A 147 -2.62 0.80 -28.11
CA GLY A 147 -2.73 2.26 -28.16
C GLY A 147 -1.77 2.89 -29.16
N SER A 148 -0.51 2.46 -29.21
CA SER A 148 0.47 2.95 -30.17
C SER A 148 0.12 2.61 -31.62
N LEU A 149 -0.44 1.43 -31.85
CA LEU A 149 -0.91 1.02 -33.18
C LEU A 149 -2.05 1.92 -33.69
N TRP A 150 -3.01 2.25 -32.84
CA TRP A 150 -4.12 3.14 -33.19
C TRP A 150 -3.64 4.58 -33.45
N ILE A 151 -2.68 5.08 -32.69
CA ILE A 151 -2.08 6.40 -32.92
C ILE A 151 -1.34 6.41 -34.27
N PHE A 152 -0.56 5.38 -34.56
CA PHE A 152 0.14 5.26 -35.83
C PHE A 152 -0.83 5.23 -37.01
N LEU A 153 -1.89 4.43 -36.92
CA LEU A 153 -2.91 4.34 -37.97
C LEU A 153 -3.62 5.69 -38.21
N SER A 154 -3.93 6.42 -37.13
CA SER A 154 -4.51 7.76 -37.22
C SER A 154 -3.59 8.77 -37.88
N LEU A 155 -2.29 8.72 -37.62
CA LEU A 155 -1.27 9.57 -38.26
C LEU A 155 -1.15 9.28 -39.75
N VAL A 156 -1.13 8.00 -40.14
CA VAL A 156 -1.07 7.59 -41.56
C VAL A 156 -2.33 8.06 -42.30
N MET A 157 -3.51 7.85 -41.72
CA MET A 157 -4.75 8.33 -42.32
C MET A 157 -4.78 9.86 -42.45
N GLY A 158 -4.35 10.59 -41.42
CA GLY A 158 -4.23 12.05 -41.48
C GLY A 158 -3.28 12.53 -42.57
N ALA A 159 -2.13 11.89 -42.74
CA ALA A 159 -1.16 12.20 -43.82
C ALA A 159 -1.71 11.94 -45.23
N LEU A 160 -2.45 10.83 -45.38
CA LEU A 160 -3.09 10.52 -46.68
C LEU A 160 -4.17 11.54 -47.06
N VAL A 161 -5.04 11.92 -46.11
CA VAL A 161 -6.07 12.93 -46.33
C VAL A 161 -5.44 14.29 -46.66
N ALA A 162 -4.43 14.70 -45.91
CA ALA A 162 -3.70 15.94 -46.16
C ALA A 162 -3.06 15.97 -47.55
N SER A 163 -2.40 14.89 -47.97
CA SER A 163 -1.80 14.76 -49.30
C SER A 163 -2.85 14.80 -50.41
N TYR A 164 -3.98 14.15 -50.22
CA TYR A 164 -5.10 14.15 -51.15
C TYR A 164 -5.70 15.56 -51.35
N CYS A 165 -5.93 16.25 -50.21
CA CYS A 165 -6.44 17.63 -50.27
C CYS A 165 -5.46 18.59 -50.92
N ALA A 166 -4.14 18.46 -50.67
CA ALA A 166 -3.11 19.29 -51.28
C ALA A 166 -3.04 19.12 -52.81
N THR A 167 -3.14 17.88 -53.31
CA THR A 167 -3.13 17.60 -54.75
C THR A 167 -4.38 18.06 -55.46
N ARG A 168 -5.54 18.12 -54.77
CA ARG A 168 -6.78 18.59 -55.37
C ARG A 168 -6.96 20.11 -55.30
N GLY A 169 -6.45 20.75 -54.22
CA GLY A 169 -6.48 22.20 -54.05
C GLY A 169 -5.50 22.98 -54.94
N GLY A 170 -4.43 22.35 -55.38
CA GLY A 170 -3.41 22.99 -56.28
C GLY A 170 -3.78 23.05 -57.76
N ARG A 171 -4.99 22.64 -58.14
CA ARG A 171 -5.47 22.65 -59.53
C ARG A 171 -6.53 23.71 -59.83
N GLN A 172 -6.75 24.66 -58.94
CA GLN A 172 -7.50 25.86 -59.21
C GLN A 172 -6.54 27.05 -59.38
#